data_5a47cc65a21c99da52abfe0165ff28c2
#
_entry.id   5a47cc65a21c99da52abfe0165ff28c2
#
_cell.length_a   1.000
_cell.length_b   1.000
_cell.length_c   1.000
_cell.angle_alpha   90.00
_cell.angle_beta   90.00
_cell.angle_gamma   90.00
#
_symmetry.space_group_name_H-M   'P 1'
#
loop_
_entity.id
_entity.type
_entity.pdbx_description
1 polymer ?
#
loop_
_entity_poly.entity_id
_entity_poly.type
_entity_poly.pdbx_seq_one_letter_code
_entity_poly.pdbx_strand_id
1 'polypeptide(L)'
;MVIYSINVFAVMSQDIKLLRVKIFDELSKIVDPEINTSIVELELIDEVDISDSNVKVDLHLTSPFCPAVFGFKICQDVHDYLLRVDGVNDVKVNVSNHFMAEQINNQVNNSPNPKKLGELPKKLDEVPKKL
;
A
#
# COMPACT_ATOMS: atom_id res chain seq x y z
N MET A 1 23.67 -28.01 -12.08
CA MET A 1 22.36 -28.04 -11.39
C MET A 1 22.35 -27.22 -10.13
N VAL A 2 23.33 -27.47 -9.25
CA VAL A 2 23.41 -26.71 -8.00
C VAL A 2 23.64 -25.21 -8.27
N ILE A 3 24.52 -24.89 -9.22
CA ILE A 3 24.81 -23.51 -9.61
C ILE A 3 23.56 -22.84 -10.15
N TYR A 4 22.76 -23.59 -10.88
CA TYR A 4 21.52 -23.08 -11.46
C TYR A 4 20.52 -22.68 -10.37
N SER A 5 20.40 -23.52 -9.34
CA SER A 5 19.53 -23.21 -8.20
C SER A 5 19.99 -21.97 -7.45
N ILE A 6 21.29 -21.82 -7.27
CA ILE A 6 21.86 -20.67 -6.60
C ILE A 6 21.55 -19.39 -7.37
N ASN A 7 21.66 -19.45 -8.69
CA ASN A 7 21.35 -18.30 -9.53
C ASN A 7 19.88 -17.88 -9.43
N VAL A 8 18.98 -18.85 -9.34
CA VAL A 8 17.56 -18.58 -9.18
C VAL A 8 17.30 -17.84 -7.87
N PHE A 9 17.89 -18.31 -6.78
CA PHE A 9 17.75 -17.64 -5.50
C PHE A 9 18.32 -16.23 -5.52
N ALA A 10 19.47 -16.04 -6.16
CA ALA A 10 20.08 -14.71 -6.26
C ALA A 10 19.19 -13.75 -7.05
N VAL A 11 18.59 -14.23 -8.14
CA VAL A 11 17.70 -13.42 -8.97
C VAL A 11 16.45 -13.04 -8.18
N MET A 12 15.84 -13.98 -7.47
CA MET A 12 14.65 -13.72 -6.65
C MET A 12 14.95 -12.69 -5.55
N SER A 13 16.12 -12.82 -4.92
CA SER A 13 16.54 -11.90 -3.87
C SER A 13 16.72 -10.49 -4.42
N GLN A 14 17.31 -10.38 -5.62
CA GLN A 14 17.49 -9.09 -6.28
C GLN A 14 16.17 -8.49 -6.72
N ASP A 15 15.23 -9.31 -7.18
CA ASP A 15 13.91 -8.86 -7.58
C ASP A 15 13.16 -8.25 -6.38
N ILE A 16 13.27 -8.89 -5.23
CA ILE A 16 12.64 -8.36 -4.00
C ILE A 16 13.29 -7.05 -3.58
N LYS A 17 14.60 -6.96 -3.66
CA LYS A 17 15.30 -5.72 -3.33
C LYS A 17 14.92 -4.59 -4.27
N LEU A 18 14.84 -4.88 -5.56
CA LEU A 18 14.44 -3.88 -6.54
C LEU A 18 13.01 -3.45 -6.31
N LEU A 19 12.13 -4.41 -6.01
CA LEU A 19 10.74 -4.10 -5.71
C LEU A 19 10.62 -3.20 -4.49
N ARG A 20 11.40 -3.47 -3.46
CA ARG A 20 11.41 -2.63 -2.26
C ARG A 20 11.83 -1.20 -2.57
N VAL A 21 12.85 -1.04 -3.41
CA VAL A 21 13.30 0.29 -3.83
C VAL A 21 12.18 1.03 -4.57
N LYS A 22 11.51 0.36 -5.47
CA LYS A 22 10.38 0.97 -6.21
C LYS A 22 9.25 1.35 -5.28
N ILE A 23 8.97 0.51 -4.30
CA ILE A 23 7.91 0.79 -3.32
C ILE A 23 8.25 2.03 -2.50
N PHE A 24 9.46 2.12 -1.98
CA PHE A 24 9.84 3.29 -1.20
C PHE A 24 9.93 4.55 -2.04
N ASP A 25 10.30 4.42 -3.31
CA ASP A 25 10.27 5.56 -4.23
C ASP A 25 8.85 6.10 -4.39
N GLU A 26 7.87 5.21 -4.56
CA GLU A 26 6.47 5.63 -4.65
C GLU A 26 5.96 6.21 -3.34
N LEU A 27 6.32 5.59 -2.21
CA LEU A 27 5.92 6.10 -0.91
C LEU A 27 6.45 7.51 -0.65
N SER A 28 7.65 7.80 -1.14
CA SER A 28 8.27 9.12 -0.93
C SER A 28 7.53 10.24 -1.66
N LYS A 29 6.71 9.91 -2.63
CA LYS A 29 5.92 10.90 -3.37
C LYS A 29 4.64 11.29 -2.63
N ILE A 30 4.27 10.53 -1.62
CA ILE A 30 3.06 10.80 -0.84
C ILE A 30 3.39 11.82 0.23
N VAL A 31 2.58 12.86 0.30
CA VAL A 31 2.81 14.01 1.18
C VAL A 31 1.70 14.10 2.20
N ASP A 32 2.07 14.38 3.46
CA ASP A 32 1.09 14.70 4.48
C ASP A 32 0.47 16.06 4.15
N PRO A 33 -0.84 16.14 3.92
CA PRO A 33 -1.46 17.39 3.48
C PRO A 33 -1.43 18.50 4.53
N GLU A 34 -1.27 18.18 5.80
CA GLU A 34 -1.18 19.18 6.85
C GLU A 34 0.19 19.86 6.91
N ILE A 35 1.23 19.09 6.62
CA ILE A 35 2.61 19.56 6.80
C ILE A 35 3.30 19.78 5.46
N ASN A 36 2.77 19.19 4.40
CA ASN A 36 3.32 19.25 3.05
C ASN A 36 4.74 18.67 2.98
N THR A 37 4.94 17.59 3.69
CA THR A 37 6.22 16.87 3.74
C THR A 37 5.97 15.40 3.47
N SER A 38 6.91 14.75 2.80
CA SER A 38 6.82 13.33 2.46
C SER A 38 6.62 12.47 3.71
N ILE A 39 5.73 11.48 3.61
CA ILE A 39 5.47 10.56 4.73
C ILE A 39 6.70 9.74 5.05
N VAL A 40 7.61 9.53 4.08
CA VAL A 40 8.86 8.82 4.34
C VAL A 40 9.81 9.72 5.15
N GLU A 41 9.90 10.99 4.79
CA GLU A 41 10.72 11.93 5.56
C GLU A 41 10.20 12.14 6.97
N LEU A 42 8.89 12.07 7.15
CA LEU A 42 8.27 12.18 8.47
C LEU A 42 8.37 10.91 9.28
N GLU A 43 8.97 9.87 8.72
CA GLU A 43 9.15 8.57 9.38
C GLU A 43 7.82 7.95 9.81
N LEU A 44 6.79 8.12 8.98
CA LEU A 44 5.48 7.56 9.27
C LEU A 44 5.36 6.09 8.89
N ILE A 45 6.26 5.59 8.05
CA ILE A 45 6.26 4.19 7.62
C ILE A 45 6.97 3.35 8.69
N ASP A 46 6.23 2.45 9.31
CA ASP A 46 6.80 1.58 10.34
C ASP A 46 7.38 0.31 9.76
N GLU A 47 6.70 -0.29 8.78
CA GLU A 47 7.17 -1.52 8.19
C GLU A 47 6.57 -1.71 6.81
N VAL A 48 7.37 -2.26 5.89
CA VAL A 48 6.90 -2.69 4.58
C VAL A 48 7.23 -4.17 4.45
N ASP A 49 6.20 -4.99 4.39
CA ASP A 49 6.35 -6.43 4.26
C ASP A 49 5.98 -6.85 2.85
N ILE A 50 6.91 -7.51 2.17
CA ILE A 50 6.72 -7.97 0.80
C ILE A 50 6.71 -9.49 0.82
N SER A 51 5.59 -10.08 0.39
CA SER A 51 5.44 -11.53 0.30
C SER A 51 4.97 -11.84 -1.11
N ASP A 52 5.87 -12.39 -1.92
CA ASP A 52 5.64 -12.59 -3.36
C ASP A 52 5.29 -11.24 -4.01
N SER A 53 4.08 -11.10 -4.51
CA SER A 53 3.61 -9.86 -5.12
C SER A 53 2.66 -9.08 -4.20
N ASN A 54 2.53 -9.50 -2.96
CA ASN A 54 1.65 -8.86 -1.98
C ASN A 54 2.47 -7.97 -1.06
N VAL A 55 1.99 -6.76 -0.84
CA VAL A 55 2.69 -5.77 -0.02
C VAL A 55 1.78 -5.35 1.11
N LYS A 56 2.34 -5.36 2.32
CA LYS A 56 1.64 -4.84 3.50
C LYS A 56 2.45 -3.69 4.05
N VAL A 57 1.80 -2.56 4.28
CA VAL A 57 2.44 -1.37 4.82
C VAL A 57 1.82 -1.04 6.16
N ASP A 58 2.67 -1.00 7.19
CA ASP A 58 2.27 -0.52 8.51
C ASP A 58 2.77 0.90 8.66
N LEU A 59 1.90 1.79 9.07
CA LEU A 59 2.25 3.20 9.26
C LEU A 59 1.46 3.81 10.41
N HIS A 60 1.92 4.97 10.85
CA HIS A 60 1.20 5.76 11.83
C HIS A 60 1.09 7.19 11.33
N LEU A 61 0.24 7.98 11.96
CA LEU A 61 0.03 9.36 11.59
C LEU A 61 0.79 10.27 12.56
N THR A 62 0.89 11.55 12.21
CA THR A 62 1.65 12.52 13.02
C THR A 62 1.03 12.72 14.39
N SER A 63 -0.26 12.47 14.53
CA SER A 63 -0.97 12.57 15.80
C SER A 63 -2.10 11.56 15.84
N PRO A 64 -2.40 10.97 17.02
CA PRO A 64 -3.56 10.10 17.17
C PRO A 64 -4.88 10.82 16.90
N PHE A 65 -4.88 12.14 16.97
CA PHE A 65 -6.06 12.99 16.78
C PHE A 65 -6.04 13.77 15.48
N CYS A 66 -5.12 13.42 14.57
CA CYS A 66 -5.10 13.99 13.23
C CYS A 66 -6.49 13.81 12.60
N PRO A 67 -7.03 14.85 11.92
CA PRO A 67 -8.35 14.69 11.29
C PRO A 67 -8.41 13.47 10.39
N ALA A 68 -9.49 12.71 10.53
CA ALA A 68 -9.62 11.43 9.84
C ALA A 68 -9.51 11.58 8.32
N VAL A 69 -9.93 12.71 7.78
CA VAL A 69 -9.87 12.96 6.35
C VAL A 69 -8.42 12.95 5.84
N PHE A 70 -7.49 13.46 6.63
CA PHE A 70 -6.07 13.44 6.23
C PHE A 70 -5.48 12.06 6.37
N GLY A 71 -5.81 11.37 7.45
CA GLY A 71 -5.37 9.98 7.63
C GLY A 71 -5.89 9.07 6.53
N PHE A 72 -7.16 9.23 6.19
CA PHE A 72 -7.76 8.46 5.11
C PHE A 72 -7.05 8.74 3.78
N LYS A 73 -6.79 10.01 3.50
CA LYS A 73 -6.12 10.40 2.26
C LYS A 73 -4.73 9.77 2.14
N ILE A 74 -3.95 9.84 3.21
CA ILE A 74 -2.60 9.27 3.21
C ILE A 74 -2.67 7.76 2.98
N CYS A 75 -3.52 7.07 3.71
CA CYS A 75 -3.63 5.61 3.59
C CYS A 75 -4.17 5.19 2.22
N GLN A 76 -5.12 5.93 1.68
CA GLN A 76 -5.64 5.66 0.34
C GLN A 76 -4.56 5.88 -0.72
N ASP A 77 -3.76 6.93 -0.58
CA ASP A 77 -2.66 7.18 -1.50
C ASP A 77 -1.62 6.07 -1.43
N VAL A 78 -1.30 5.60 -0.22
CA VAL A 78 -0.38 4.46 -0.07
C VAL A 78 -0.91 3.26 -0.85
N HIS A 79 -2.16 2.93 -0.65
CA HIS A 79 -2.79 1.81 -1.34
C HIS A 79 -2.72 1.98 -2.85
N ASP A 80 -3.17 3.12 -3.34
CA ASP A 80 -3.29 3.35 -4.78
C ASP A 80 -1.93 3.50 -5.46
N TYR A 81 -1.00 4.19 -4.85
CA TYR A 81 0.32 4.39 -5.43
C TYR A 81 1.08 3.07 -5.55
N LEU A 82 1.01 2.24 -4.52
CA LEU A 82 1.72 0.98 -4.54
C LEU A 82 1.11 -0.02 -5.53
N LEU A 83 -0.19 0.05 -5.77
CA LEU A 83 -0.81 -0.80 -6.77
C LEU A 83 -0.33 -0.48 -8.18
N ARG A 84 0.20 0.71 -8.42
CA ARG A 84 0.74 1.08 -9.73
C ARG A 84 2.13 0.50 -9.98
N VAL A 85 2.79 0.02 -8.95
CA VAL A 85 4.14 -0.51 -9.07
C VAL A 85 4.10 -1.85 -9.79
N ASP A 86 4.93 -2.01 -10.81
CA ASP A 86 5.07 -3.29 -11.49
C ASP A 86 5.61 -4.33 -10.52
N GLY A 87 4.97 -5.48 -10.46
CA GLY A 87 5.35 -6.53 -9.54
C GLY A 87 4.52 -6.57 -8.28
N VAL A 88 3.66 -5.59 -8.06
CA VAL A 88 2.74 -5.56 -6.92
C VAL A 88 1.34 -5.94 -7.39
N ASN A 89 0.79 -7.02 -6.85
CA ASN A 89 -0.55 -7.47 -7.19
C ASN A 89 -1.60 -7.02 -6.18
N ASP A 90 -1.23 -6.92 -4.92
CA ASP A 90 -2.15 -6.54 -3.87
C ASP A 90 -1.44 -5.73 -2.81
N VAL A 91 -2.16 -4.79 -2.22
CA VAL A 91 -1.64 -3.91 -1.18
C VAL A 91 -2.59 -3.91 0.00
N LYS A 92 -2.03 -4.10 1.17
CA LYS A 92 -2.77 -3.97 2.42
C LYS A 92 -2.14 -2.86 3.24
N VAL A 93 -2.97 -1.96 3.74
CA VAL A 93 -2.51 -0.82 4.54
C VAL A 93 -3.03 -1.00 5.96
N ASN A 94 -2.14 -0.79 6.92
CA ASN A 94 -2.49 -0.88 8.33
C ASN A 94 -1.97 0.36 9.06
N VAL A 95 -2.85 1.34 9.25
CA VAL A 95 -2.53 2.52 10.05
C VAL A 95 -2.80 2.18 11.52
N SER A 96 -1.96 2.68 12.40
CA SER A 96 -2.09 2.47 13.83
C SER A 96 -2.03 3.80 14.59
N ASN A 97 -2.28 3.74 15.88
CA ASN A 97 -2.17 4.87 16.79
C ASN A 97 -3.00 6.07 16.34
N HIS A 98 -4.24 5.80 15.95
CA HIS A 98 -5.19 6.83 15.57
C HIS A 98 -6.58 6.42 16.02
N PHE A 99 -7.39 7.40 16.44
CA PHE A 99 -8.71 7.10 17.01
C PHE A 99 -9.67 6.47 15.99
N MET A 100 -9.44 6.67 14.70
CA MET A 100 -10.26 6.09 13.65
C MET A 100 -9.49 5.08 12.78
N ALA A 101 -8.43 4.50 13.34
CA ALA A 101 -7.58 3.56 12.59
C ALA A 101 -8.37 2.40 11.99
N GLU A 102 -9.28 1.81 12.76
CA GLU A 102 -10.06 0.67 12.29
C GLU A 102 -10.92 1.03 11.07
N GLN A 103 -11.61 2.15 11.13
CA GLN A 103 -12.45 2.60 10.04
C GLN A 103 -11.64 2.93 8.80
N ILE A 104 -10.50 3.60 8.99
CA ILE A 104 -9.61 3.93 7.87
C ILE A 104 -9.10 2.64 7.21
N ASN A 105 -8.61 1.71 8.00
CA ASN A 105 -8.09 0.45 7.47
C ASN A 105 -9.15 -0.33 6.70
N ASN A 106 -10.35 -0.43 7.26
CA ASN A 106 -11.42 -1.16 6.61
C ASN A 106 -11.79 -0.54 5.27
N GLN A 107 -11.91 0.76 5.23
CA GLN A 107 -12.33 1.46 4.03
C GLN A 107 -11.25 1.41 2.95
N VAL A 108 -10.01 1.62 3.32
CA VAL A 108 -8.90 1.61 2.36
C VAL A 108 -8.69 0.22 1.79
N ASN A 109 -8.70 -0.80 2.65
CA ASN A 109 -8.43 -2.17 2.22
C ASN A 109 -9.57 -2.79 1.42
N ASN A 110 -10.75 -2.18 1.45
CA ASN A 110 -11.88 -2.60 0.62
C ASN A 110 -11.99 -1.79 -0.67
N SER A 111 -11.06 -0.90 -0.94
CA SER A 111 -11.08 -0.11 -2.16
C SER A 111 -10.73 -0.96 -3.38
N PRO A 112 -11.18 -0.54 -4.59
CA PRO A 112 -10.95 -1.33 -5.79
C PRO A 112 -9.48 -1.53 -6.12
N ASN A 113 -9.17 -2.71 -6.63
CA ASN A 113 -7.83 -3.05 -7.10
C ASN A 113 -7.87 -3.15 -8.64
N PRO A 114 -7.27 -2.20 -9.37
CA PRO A 114 -7.32 -2.21 -10.83
C PRO A 114 -6.72 -3.47 -11.46
N LYS A 115 -5.81 -4.14 -10.76
CA LYS A 115 -5.17 -5.34 -11.28
C LYS A 115 -6.08 -6.57 -11.22
N LYS A 116 -7.21 -6.45 -10.53
CA LYS A 116 -8.21 -7.49 -10.42
C LYS A 116 -9.51 -7.11 -11.12
N LEU A 117 -9.41 -6.24 -12.14
CA LEU A 117 -10.58 -5.74 -12.85
C LEU A 117 -11.42 -6.84 -13.51
N GLY A 118 -10.79 -7.95 -13.89
CA GLY A 118 -11.51 -9.06 -14.48
C GLY A 118 -12.56 -9.67 -13.56
N GLU A 119 -12.42 -9.49 -12.27
CA GLU A 119 -13.37 -10.00 -11.28
C GLU A 119 -14.43 -8.97 -10.88
N LEU A 120 -14.21 -7.71 -11.23
CA LEU A 120 -15.08 -6.62 -10.80
C LEU A 120 -16.44 -6.54 -11.49
N PRO A 121 -16.64 -6.99 -12.73
CA PRO A 121 -17.94 -6.80 -13.40
C PRO A 121 -19.13 -7.26 -12.59
N LYS A 122 -18.98 -8.36 -11.88
CA LYS A 122 -20.07 -8.88 -11.06
C LYS A 122 -20.41 -7.95 -9.90
N LYS A 123 -19.40 -7.36 -9.29
CA LYS A 123 -19.60 -6.44 -8.18
C LYS A 123 -20.14 -5.12 -8.66
N LEU A 124 -19.67 -4.67 -9.80
CA LEU A 124 -20.14 -3.42 -10.39
C LEU A 124 -21.62 -3.50 -10.78
N ASP A 125 -22.05 -4.67 -11.25
CA ASP A 125 -23.45 -4.88 -11.58
C ASP A 125 -24.33 -4.77 -10.33
N GLU A 126 -23.82 -5.21 -9.20
CA GLU A 126 -24.59 -5.16 -7.94
C GLU A 126 -24.63 -3.76 -7.37
N VAL A 127 -23.51 -3.06 -7.38
CA VAL A 127 -23.39 -1.74 -6.76
C VAL A 127 -24.35 -0.73 -7.40
N PRO A 128 -24.38 -0.58 -8.73
CA PRO A 128 -25.32 0.36 -9.34
C PRO A 128 -26.77 0.08 -9.06
N LYS A 129 -27.12 -1.17 -8.89
CA LYS A 129 -28.53 -1.54 -8.62
C LYS A 129 -29.01 -1.06 -7.26
N LYS A 130 -28.12 -0.87 -6.34
CA LYS A 130 -28.48 -0.41 -5.00
C LYS A 130 -28.66 1.10 -4.94
N LEU A 131 -28.15 1.78 -5.90
CA LEU A 131 -28.28 3.23 -5.96
C LEU A 131 -29.61 3.64 -6.54
#